data_099f43f16a5029340b8d29827df9881f
#
_entry.id   099f43f16a5029340b8d29827df9881f
#
_cell.length_a   1.000
_cell.length_b   1.000
_cell.length_c   1.000
_cell.angle_alpha   90.00
_cell.angle_beta   90.00
_cell.angle_gamma   90.00
#
_symmetry.space_group_name_H-M   'P 1'
#
loop_
_entity.id
_entity.type
_entity.pdbx_description
1 polymer ?
#
loop_
_entity_poly.entity_id
_entity_poly.type
_entity_poly.pdbx_seq_one_letter_code
_entity_poly.pdbx_strand_id
1 'polypeptide(L)'
;MHIEEIIQKIVPADRGCMKLAQTRFDNLIKPVGSLAKLEEMTSRYCGIKGIYEKVDYPKRDLLVWCGIEEAAQAEKIMHAKWPVNVLAAETGAKAVALLVTSEEEADALEEGAALVQELVHEKGLELLGFGCLSNPDNEMVRTAMAGALLQAAAMKVPVMLDGVAVCRAAKKAADMAPAVLDYCFAGHVSAEPGAEECLQELGLTAPLRLNIPDGAGEGAAVCFTLFNAGIKAYKEMETFEEAGVHAEMKEFSLAEQSKKGAKA
;
A
#
# COMPACT_ATOMS: atom_id res chain seq x y z
N MET A 1 8.11 -22.60 -5.94
CA MET A 1 7.15 -22.18 -7.02
C MET A 1 7.91 -21.23 -7.92
N HIS A 2 7.96 -21.52 -9.23
CA HIS A 2 8.76 -20.70 -10.12
C HIS A 2 8.13 -19.33 -10.33
N ILE A 3 8.96 -18.32 -10.45
CA ILE A 3 8.52 -16.92 -10.52
C ILE A 3 7.61 -16.67 -11.75
N GLU A 4 7.82 -17.39 -12.85
CA GLU A 4 7.00 -17.32 -14.05
C GLU A 4 5.53 -17.72 -13.79
N GLU A 5 5.33 -18.73 -12.93
CA GLU A 5 3.98 -19.16 -12.53
C GLU A 5 3.28 -18.12 -11.66
N ILE A 6 4.05 -17.36 -10.86
CA ILE A 6 3.55 -16.26 -10.04
C ILE A 6 3.10 -15.12 -10.96
N ILE A 7 3.96 -14.73 -11.90
CA ILE A 7 3.68 -13.64 -12.85
C ILE A 7 2.41 -13.92 -13.66
N GLN A 8 2.20 -15.16 -14.12
CA GLN A 8 1.00 -15.54 -14.87
C GLN A 8 -0.32 -15.40 -14.09
N LYS A 9 -0.27 -15.36 -12.76
CA LYS A 9 -1.43 -15.19 -11.88
C LYS A 9 -1.76 -13.72 -11.61
N ILE A 10 -0.85 -12.79 -11.92
CA ILE A 10 -1.05 -11.37 -11.69
C ILE A 10 -2.02 -10.83 -12.73
N VAL A 11 -3.15 -10.35 -12.28
CA VAL A 11 -4.18 -9.71 -13.11
C VAL A 11 -4.34 -8.25 -12.70
N PRO A 12 -4.66 -7.33 -13.60
CA PRO A 12 -4.97 -5.94 -13.23
C PRO A 12 -6.11 -5.87 -12.22
N ALA A 13 -6.12 -4.84 -11.37
CA ALA A 13 -7.23 -4.57 -10.46
C ALA A 13 -8.54 -4.36 -11.24
N ASP A 14 -9.65 -4.83 -10.68
CA ASP A 14 -10.98 -4.75 -11.30
C ASP A 14 -11.45 -3.28 -11.36
N ARG A 15 -11.38 -2.70 -12.57
CA ARG A 15 -11.81 -1.32 -12.83
C ARG A 15 -13.32 -1.13 -12.66
N GLY A 16 -14.12 -2.20 -12.83
CA GLY A 16 -15.57 -2.21 -12.58
C GLY A 16 -15.86 -2.02 -11.09
N CYS A 17 -15.24 -2.84 -10.23
CA CYS A 17 -15.34 -2.69 -8.78
C CYS A 17 -14.83 -1.33 -8.29
N MET A 18 -13.71 -0.82 -8.85
CA MET A 18 -13.23 0.53 -8.52
C MET A 18 -14.28 1.60 -8.83
N LYS A 19 -14.90 1.53 -10.00
CA LYS A 19 -15.96 2.47 -10.42
C LYS A 19 -17.18 2.38 -9.51
N LEU A 20 -17.61 1.20 -9.13
CA LEU A 20 -18.74 1.01 -8.22
C LEU A 20 -18.43 1.58 -6.83
N ALA A 21 -17.22 1.35 -6.32
CA ALA A 21 -16.78 1.94 -5.06
C ALA A 21 -16.74 3.47 -5.12
N GLN A 22 -16.22 4.05 -6.21
CA GLN A 22 -16.23 5.51 -6.40
C GLN A 22 -17.67 6.04 -6.49
N THR A 23 -18.56 5.33 -7.19
CA THR A 23 -19.99 5.73 -7.25
C THR A 23 -20.63 5.76 -5.87
N ARG A 24 -20.30 4.81 -4.97
CA ARG A 24 -20.76 4.89 -3.57
C ARG A 24 -20.21 6.15 -2.88
N PHE A 25 -18.91 6.46 -3.00
CA PHE A 25 -18.33 7.68 -2.44
C PHE A 25 -19.01 8.96 -2.95
N ASP A 26 -19.35 9.00 -4.25
CA ASP A 26 -20.01 10.15 -4.87
C ASP A 26 -21.46 10.32 -4.39
N ASN A 27 -22.08 9.26 -3.90
CA ASN A 27 -23.42 9.27 -3.31
C ASN A 27 -23.45 9.45 -1.79
N LEU A 28 -22.32 9.49 -1.08
CA LEU A 28 -22.27 9.81 0.34
C LEU A 28 -22.66 11.27 0.59
N ILE A 29 -23.19 11.57 1.79
CA ILE A 29 -23.59 12.93 2.21
C ILE A 29 -22.33 13.78 2.41
N LYS A 30 -21.71 14.19 1.33
CA LYS A 30 -20.53 15.07 1.26
C LYS A 30 -20.41 15.64 -0.15
N PRO A 31 -19.64 16.72 -0.35
CA PRO A 31 -19.26 17.14 -1.70
C PRO A 31 -18.52 16.02 -2.45
N VAL A 32 -18.84 15.85 -3.74
CA VAL A 32 -18.18 14.86 -4.60
C VAL A 32 -16.66 15.10 -4.60
N GLY A 33 -15.87 14.03 -4.41
CA GLY A 33 -14.41 14.09 -4.39
C GLY A 33 -13.80 14.77 -3.15
N SER A 34 -14.58 15.13 -2.12
CA SER A 34 -14.09 15.89 -0.96
C SER A 34 -13.10 15.13 -0.08
N LEU A 35 -13.04 13.80 -0.15
CA LEU A 35 -12.08 12.96 0.56
C LEU A 35 -10.87 12.57 -0.32
N ALA A 36 -10.90 12.97 -1.60
CA ALA A 36 -9.76 12.89 -2.54
C ALA A 36 -8.96 11.57 -2.45
N LYS A 37 -7.74 11.62 -1.90
CA LYS A 37 -6.84 10.45 -1.83
C LYS A 37 -7.41 9.29 -1.02
N LEU A 38 -8.24 9.54 -0.01
CA LEU A 38 -8.88 8.48 0.76
C LEU A 38 -9.91 7.71 -0.09
N GLU A 39 -10.64 8.40 -0.97
CA GLU A 39 -11.56 7.77 -1.92
C GLU A 39 -10.79 6.91 -2.94
N GLU A 40 -9.71 7.46 -3.51
CA GLU A 40 -8.85 6.75 -4.46
C GLU A 40 -8.27 5.46 -3.85
N MET A 41 -7.68 5.55 -2.65
CA MET A 41 -7.07 4.40 -1.98
C MET A 41 -8.10 3.30 -1.69
N THR A 42 -9.27 3.67 -1.18
CA THR A 42 -10.34 2.72 -0.87
C THR A 42 -10.92 2.10 -2.14
N SER A 43 -11.17 2.89 -3.18
CA SER A 43 -11.68 2.39 -4.46
C SER A 43 -10.70 1.43 -5.13
N ARG A 44 -9.38 1.73 -5.10
CA ARG A 44 -8.34 0.80 -5.58
C ARG A 44 -8.34 -0.50 -4.78
N TYR A 45 -8.44 -0.43 -3.46
CA TYR A 45 -8.55 -1.61 -2.61
C TYR A 45 -9.75 -2.47 -3.01
N CYS A 46 -10.90 -1.86 -3.24
CA CYS A 46 -12.09 -2.56 -3.72
C CYS A 46 -11.82 -3.29 -5.04
N GLY A 47 -11.14 -2.64 -5.99
CA GLY A 47 -10.76 -3.24 -7.27
C GLY A 47 -9.77 -4.40 -7.13
N ILE A 48 -8.80 -4.28 -6.21
CA ILE A 48 -7.84 -5.36 -5.92
C ILE A 48 -8.55 -6.59 -5.35
N LYS A 49 -9.46 -6.36 -4.41
CA LYS A 49 -10.20 -7.45 -3.74
C LYS A 49 -11.40 -7.97 -4.57
N GLY A 50 -11.84 -7.24 -5.59
CA GLY A 50 -13.04 -7.55 -6.36
C GLY A 50 -14.33 -7.41 -5.55
N ILE A 51 -14.37 -6.49 -4.59
CA ILE A 51 -15.51 -6.24 -3.69
C ILE A 51 -15.83 -4.75 -3.62
N TYR A 52 -17.08 -4.37 -3.42
CA TYR A 52 -17.49 -2.97 -3.23
C TYR A 52 -18.65 -2.78 -2.23
N GLU A 53 -19.37 -3.84 -1.87
CA GLU A 53 -20.52 -3.72 -0.95
C GLU A 53 -20.13 -3.92 0.52
N LYS A 54 -19.36 -4.97 0.80
CA LYS A 54 -18.97 -5.37 2.17
C LYS A 54 -17.46 -5.23 2.33
N VAL A 55 -16.99 -4.00 2.39
CA VAL A 55 -15.57 -3.68 2.59
C VAL A 55 -15.28 -3.63 4.08
N ASP A 56 -14.31 -4.41 4.53
CA ASP A 56 -13.87 -4.43 5.92
C ASP A 56 -12.42 -3.97 6.08
N TYR A 57 -12.02 -3.70 7.32
CA TYR A 57 -10.64 -3.35 7.62
C TYR A 57 -9.74 -4.55 7.36
N PRO A 58 -8.75 -4.46 6.44
CA PRO A 58 -7.88 -5.57 6.15
C PRO A 58 -7.01 -5.94 7.35
N LYS A 59 -6.81 -7.22 7.55
CA LYS A 59 -5.78 -7.72 8.44
C LYS A 59 -4.43 -7.44 7.82
N ARG A 60 -3.51 -6.86 8.59
CA ARG A 60 -2.26 -6.32 8.05
C ARG A 60 -1.07 -6.56 8.95
N ASP A 61 0.09 -6.64 8.34
CA ASP A 61 1.39 -6.57 9.02
C ASP A 61 2.35 -5.69 8.19
N LEU A 62 3.42 -5.25 8.84
CA LEU A 62 4.49 -4.50 8.22
C LEU A 62 5.73 -5.39 8.12
N LEU A 63 6.25 -5.59 6.92
CA LEU A 63 7.42 -6.39 6.63
C LEU A 63 8.63 -5.47 6.44
N VAL A 64 9.63 -5.62 7.30
CA VAL A 64 10.87 -4.83 7.26
C VAL A 64 11.98 -5.71 6.72
N TRP A 65 12.38 -5.44 5.49
CA TRP A 65 13.38 -6.21 4.78
C TRP A 65 14.80 -5.80 5.17
N CYS A 66 15.68 -6.77 5.33
CA CYS A 66 17.06 -6.53 5.70
C CYS A 66 17.99 -7.63 5.19
N GLY A 67 19.22 -7.28 4.92
CA GLY A 67 20.30 -8.23 4.66
C GLY A 67 20.95 -8.72 5.96
N ILE A 68 21.94 -9.58 5.83
CA ILE A 68 22.68 -10.17 6.95
C ILE A 68 23.39 -9.08 7.77
N GLU A 69 23.84 -8.01 7.13
CA GLU A 69 24.53 -6.90 7.78
C GLU A 69 23.66 -6.17 8.81
N GLU A 70 22.33 -6.15 8.61
CA GLU A 70 21.36 -5.51 9.50
C GLU A 70 20.74 -6.47 10.54
N ALA A 71 21.26 -7.70 10.69
CA ALA A 71 20.68 -8.71 11.59
C ALA A 71 20.48 -8.20 13.04
N ALA A 72 21.37 -7.36 13.55
CA ALA A 72 21.26 -6.76 14.88
C ALA A 72 20.10 -5.76 14.99
N GLN A 73 19.76 -5.04 13.92
CA GLN A 73 18.61 -4.15 13.86
C GLN A 73 17.32 -4.98 13.69
N ALA A 74 17.36 -6.00 12.86
CA ALA A 74 16.29 -6.96 12.67
C ALA A 74 15.86 -7.60 14.01
N GLU A 75 16.81 -7.98 14.85
CA GLU A 75 16.55 -8.52 16.19
C GLU A 75 15.77 -7.51 17.07
N LYS A 76 16.11 -6.21 17.01
CA LYS A 76 15.39 -5.17 17.77
C LYS A 76 13.92 -5.06 17.33
N ILE A 77 13.65 -5.17 16.02
CA ILE A 77 12.28 -5.19 15.49
C ILE A 77 11.54 -6.44 15.99
N MET A 78 12.16 -7.60 15.95
CA MET A 78 11.54 -8.84 16.43
C MET A 78 11.19 -8.80 17.92
N HIS A 79 11.91 -8.01 18.71
CA HIS A 79 11.62 -7.79 20.13
C HIS A 79 10.70 -6.59 20.41
N ALA A 80 10.04 -6.02 19.41
CA ALA A 80 9.11 -4.90 19.51
C ALA A 80 9.67 -3.65 20.23
N LYS A 81 10.95 -3.32 19.97
CA LYS A 81 11.64 -2.19 20.60
C LYS A 81 12.01 -1.06 19.62
N TRP A 82 11.65 -1.20 18.37
CA TRP A 82 11.95 -0.23 17.33
C TRP A 82 10.76 0.72 17.07
N PRO A 83 10.97 1.96 16.58
CA PRO A 83 9.88 2.89 16.31
C PRO A 83 8.78 2.32 15.42
N VAL A 84 9.15 1.58 14.38
CA VAL A 84 8.22 0.94 13.45
C VAL A 84 7.24 -0.01 14.15
N ASN A 85 7.65 -0.71 15.21
CA ASN A 85 6.77 -1.59 15.98
C ASN A 85 5.65 -0.81 16.69
N VAL A 86 6.02 0.36 17.27
CA VAL A 86 5.07 1.20 18.01
C VAL A 86 4.06 1.82 17.05
N LEU A 87 4.54 2.33 15.90
CA LEU A 87 3.67 2.94 14.89
C LEU A 87 2.76 1.91 14.22
N ALA A 88 3.27 0.71 13.90
CA ALA A 88 2.46 -0.35 13.32
C ALA A 88 1.35 -0.81 14.28
N ALA A 89 1.65 -0.91 15.57
CA ALA A 89 0.70 -1.33 16.59
C ALA A 89 -0.52 -0.42 16.73
N GLU A 90 -0.42 0.87 16.34
CA GLU A 90 -1.54 1.83 16.35
C GLU A 90 -2.73 1.34 15.50
N THR A 91 -2.46 0.59 14.44
CA THR A 91 -3.50 0.00 13.58
C THR A 91 -3.68 -1.50 13.77
N GLY A 92 -3.12 -2.06 14.84
CA GLY A 92 -3.14 -3.49 15.13
C GLY A 92 -2.18 -4.33 14.28
N ALA A 93 -1.33 -3.70 13.48
CA ALA A 93 -0.30 -4.38 12.69
C ALA A 93 0.91 -4.77 13.56
N LYS A 94 1.61 -5.82 13.14
CA LYS A 94 2.92 -6.17 13.70
C LYS A 94 4.00 -5.83 12.68
N ALA A 95 5.11 -5.28 13.15
CA ALA A 95 6.33 -5.20 12.35
C ALA A 95 7.09 -6.51 12.47
N VAL A 96 7.46 -7.10 11.33
CA VAL A 96 8.18 -8.35 11.21
C VAL A 96 9.43 -8.09 10.38
N ALA A 97 10.60 -8.35 10.94
CA ALA A 97 11.85 -8.27 10.20
C ALA A 97 12.03 -9.56 9.36
N LEU A 98 12.38 -9.39 8.10
CA LEU A 98 12.66 -10.46 7.15
C LEU A 98 14.11 -10.38 6.70
N LEU A 99 14.89 -11.39 7.07
CA LEU A 99 16.29 -11.47 6.73
C LEU A 99 16.45 -12.21 5.39
N VAL A 100 17.02 -11.53 4.40
CA VAL A 100 17.36 -12.11 3.10
C VAL A 100 18.74 -12.75 3.20
N THR A 101 18.81 -14.03 2.84
CA THR A 101 20.01 -14.85 2.97
C THR A 101 20.57 -15.35 1.64
N SER A 102 19.81 -15.21 0.56
CA SER A 102 20.22 -15.63 -0.78
C SER A 102 21.40 -14.81 -1.31
N GLU A 103 22.31 -15.49 -2.00
CA GLU A 103 23.49 -14.90 -2.63
C GLU A 103 23.33 -14.74 -4.15
N GLU A 104 22.34 -15.41 -4.75
CA GLU A 104 22.01 -15.36 -6.18
C GLU A 104 20.65 -14.68 -6.40
N GLU A 105 20.53 -13.87 -7.46
CA GLU A 105 19.29 -13.12 -7.73
C GLU A 105 18.06 -14.01 -7.93
N ALA A 106 18.21 -15.13 -8.63
CA ALA A 106 17.10 -16.06 -8.85
C ALA A 106 16.56 -16.62 -7.53
N ASP A 107 17.47 -17.01 -6.64
CA ASP A 107 17.12 -17.55 -5.33
C ASP A 107 16.52 -16.46 -4.44
N ALA A 108 17.05 -15.24 -4.47
CA ALA A 108 16.50 -14.10 -3.72
C ALA A 108 15.08 -13.77 -4.16
N LEU A 109 14.79 -13.83 -5.46
CA LEU A 109 13.45 -13.59 -5.99
C LEU A 109 12.44 -14.63 -5.47
N GLU A 110 12.81 -15.92 -5.49
CA GLU A 110 11.99 -17.02 -4.98
C GLU A 110 11.87 -16.98 -3.44
N GLU A 111 12.96 -16.62 -2.72
CA GLU A 111 12.96 -16.43 -1.25
C GLU A 111 11.91 -15.37 -0.85
N GLY A 112 11.95 -14.20 -1.47
CA GLY A 112 10.99 -13.13 -1.17
C GLY A 112 9.55 -13.53 -1.44
N ALA A 113 9.31 -14.21 -2.56
CA ALA A 113 7.97 -14.70 -2.92
C ALA A 113 7.47 -15.75 -1.91
N ALA A 114 8.33 -16.69 -1.50
CA ALA A 114 7.99 -17.73 -0.53
C ALA A 114 7.65 -17.15 0.84
N LEU A 115 8.46 -16.20 1.34
CA LEU A 115 8.23 -15.53 2.63
C LEU A 115 6.86 -14.84 2.68
N VAL A 116 6.50 -14.11 1.63
CA VAL A 116 5.18 -13.44 1.57
C VAL A 116 4.06 -14.46 1.46
N GLN A 117 4.22 -15.50 0.65
CA GLN A 117 3.20 -16.54 0.52
C GLN A 117 2.91 -17.20 1.88
N GLU A 118 3.94 -17.58 2.61
CA GLU A 118 3.82 -18.22 3.93
C GLU A 118 3.11 -17.29 4.92
N LEU A 119 3.59 -16.06 5.09
CA LEU A 119 3.02 -15.09 6.03
C LEU A 119 1.55 -14.75 5.71
N VAL A 120 1.21 -14.58 4.43
CA VAL A 120 -0.17 -14.29 4.02
C VAL A 120 -1.09 -15.48 4.32
N HIS A 121 -0.65 -16.70 4.04
CA HIS A 121 -1.45 -17.91 4.32
C HIS A 121 -1.59 -18.17 5.81
N GLU A 122 -0.50 -18.14 6.57
CA GLU A 122 -0.55 -18.45 8.00
C GLU A 122 -1.35 -17.43 8.80
N LYS A 123 -1.21 -16.16 8.46
CA LYS A 123 -1.83 -15.08 9.22
C LYS A 123 -3.11 -14.54 8.61
N GLY A 124 -3.46 -14.91 7.38
CA GLY A 124 -4.61 -14.37 6.66
C GLY A 124 -4.47 -12.87 6.41
N LEU A 125 -3.28 -12.42 6.00
CA LEU A 125 -3.02 -10.99 5.75
C LEU A 125 -3.69 -10.53 4.45
N GLU A 126 -4.25 -9.34 4.48
CA GLU A 126 -5.01 -8.74 3.37
C GLU A 126 -4.42 -7.41 2.89
N LEU A 127 -3.48 -6.85 3.65
CA LEU A 127 -2.71 -5.66 3.34
C LEU A 127 -1.32 -5.80 3.96
N LEU A 128 -0.28 -5.45 3.22
CA LEU A 128 1.10 -5.43 3.71
C LEU A 128 1.66 -4.01 3.69
N GLY A 129 2.54 -3.70 4.61
CA GLY A 129 3.47 -2.58 4.50
C GLY A 129 4.86 -3.12 4.25
N PHE A 130 5.64 -2.46 3.41
CA PHE A 130 7.05 -2.78 3.20
C PHE A 130 7.92 -1.60 3.61
N GLY A 131 8.94 -1.90 4.41
CA GLY A 131 10.08 -1.06 4.71
C GLY A 131 11.38 -1.83 4.50
N CYS A 132 12.51 -1.16 4.51
CA CYS A 132 13.82 -1.77 4.30
C CYS A 132 14.87 -1.09 5.19
N LEU A 133 15.68 -1.89 5.89
CA LEU A 133 16.82 -1.40 6.69
C LEU A 133 18.11 -1.34 5.88
N SER A 134 18.20 -2.15 4.83
CA SER A 134 19.43 -2.23 4.02
C SER A 134 19.57 -1.01 3.10
N ASN A 135 20.82 -0.75 2.74
CA ASN A 135 21.14 0.23 1.71
C ASN A 135 20.27 0.00 0.45
N PRO A 136 19.67 1.05 -0.16
CA PRO A 136 18.90 0.95 -1.38
C PRO A 136 19.64 0.27 -2.56
N ASP A 137 20.95 0.19 -2.52
CA ASP A 137 21.77 -0.47 -3.54
C ASP A 137 22.05 -1.97 -3.24
N ASN A 138 21.57 -2.50 -2.10
CA ASN A 138 21.66 -3.93 -1.82
C ASN A 138 20.77 -4.73 -2.81
N GLU A 139 21.41 -5.35 -3.80
CA GLU A 139 20.74 -6.03 -4.91
C GLU A 139 19.91 -7.23 -4.44
N MET A 140 20.44 -8.04 -3.52
CA MET A 140 19.75 -9.25 -3.08
C MET A 140 18.48 -8.90 -2.30
N VAL A 141 18.54 -7.96 -1.37
CA VAL A 141 17.37 -7.48 -0.63
C VAL A 141 16.34 -6.86 -1.56
N ARG A 142 16.79 -6.04 -2.53
CA ARG A 142 15.91 -5.44 -3.54
C ARG A 142 15.23 -6.50 -4.40
N THR A 143 15.95 -7.53 -4.79
CA THR A 143 15.43 -8.63 -5.60
C THR A 143 14.43 -9.49 -4.81
N ALA A 144 14.71 -9.80 -3.55
CA ALA A 144 13.76 -10.49 -2.68
C ALA A 144 12.46 -9.70 -2.49
N MET A 145 12.56 -8.39 -2.25
CA MET A 145 11.38 -7.52 -2.20
C MET A 145 10.59 -7.51 -3.50
N ALA A 146 11.27 -7.55 -4.66
CA ALA A 146 10.58 -7.63 -5.96
C ALA A 146 9.79 -8.94 -6.10
N GLY A 147 10.37 -10.08 -5.74
CA GLY A 147 9.68 -11.38 -5.69
C GLY A 147 8.47 -11.36 -4.74
N ALA A 148 8.64 -10.75 -3.58
CA ALA A 148 7.58 -10.56 -2.59
C ALA A 148 6.41 -9.72 -3.13
N LEU A 149 6.69 -8.65 -3.86
CA LEU A 149 5.68 -7.79 -4.50
C LEU A 149 4.90 -8.55 -5.58
N LEU A 150 5.60 -9.33 -6.40
CA LEU A 150 4.97 -10.18 -7.42
C LEU A 150 4.03 -11.21 -6.77
N GLN A 151 4.48 -11.86 -5.69
CA GLN A 151 3.66 -12.83 -4.97
C GLN A 151 2.46 -12.19 -4.30
N ALA A 152 2.63 -11.03 -3.66
CA ALA A 152 1.52 -10.29 -3.06
C ALA A 152 0.46 -9.94 -4.11
N ALA A 153 0.87 -9.44 -5.29
CA ALA A 153 -0.04 -9.15 -6.39
C ALA A 153 -0.77 -10.39 -6.91
N ALA A 154 -0.06 -11.53 -7.08
CA ALA A 154 -0.68 -12.79 -7.48
C ALA A 154 -1.73 -13.29 -6.47
N MET A 155 -1.56 -12.96 -5.19
CA MET A 155 -2.50 -13.27 -4.10
C MET A 155 -3.57 -12.19 -3.88
N LYS A 156 -3.57 -11.12 -4.68
CA LYS A 156 -4.47 -9.95 -4.54
C LYS A 156 -4.34 -9.27 -3.16
N VAL A 157 -3.11 -9.18 -2.68
CA VAL A 157 -2.76 -8.48 -1.44
C VAL A 157 -2.04 -7.18 -1.79
N PRO A 158 -2.63 -6.02 -1.50
CA PRO A 158 -1.98 -4.73 -1.73
C PRO A 158 -0.80 -4.51 -0.77
N VAL A 159 0.18 -3.72 -1.24
CA VAL A 159 1.38 -3.39 -0.47
C VAL A 159 1.55 -1.88 -0.38
N MET A 160 1.69 -1.37 0.84
CA MET A 160 2.06 0.00 1.14
C MET A 160 3.58 0.13 1.11
N LEU A 161 4.11 0.89 0.17
CA LEU A 161 5.54 1.06 -0.04
C LEU A 161 6.08 2.21 0.83
N ASP A 162 7.24 2.00 1.46
CA ASP A 162 7.96 3.01 2.20
C ASP A 162 9.46 2.98 1.91
N GLY A 163 10.00 4.14 1.52
CA GLY A 163 11.42 4.33 1.26
C GLY A 163 11.88 4.01 -0.17
N VAL A 164 13.09 4.49 -0.48
CA VAL A 164 13.70 4.39 -1.83
C VAL A 164 14.00 2.94 -2.19
N ALA A 165 14.50 2.14 -1.25
CA ALA A 165 14.82 0.73 -1.48
C ALA A 165 13.59 -0.05 -1.94
N VAL A 166 12.44 0.15 -1.27
CA VAL A 166 11.18 -0.51 -1.59
C VAL A 166 10.61 -0.03 -2.94
N CYS A 167 10.72 1.27 -3.25
CA CYS A 167 10.31 1.81 -4.54
C CYS A 167 11.15 1.23 -5.70
N ARG A 168 12.46 1.08 -5.52
CA ARG A 168 13.34 0.43 -6.51
C ARG A 168 12.99 -1.05 -6.71
N ALA A 169 12.62 -1.75 -5.64
CA ALA A 169 12.13 -3.13 -5.73
C ALA A 169 10.80 -3.20 -6.49
N ALA A 170 9.89 -2.26 -6.26
CA ALA A 170 8.63 -2.15 -7.00
C ALA A 170 8.87 -1.87 -8.49
N LYS A 171 9.87 -1.05 -8.83
CA LYS A 171 10.28 -0.85 -10.23
C LYS A 171 10.79 -2.15 -10.86
N LYS A 172 11.67 -2.89 -10.17
CA LYS A 172 12.17 -4.21 -10.64
C LYS A 172 11.00 -5.19 -10.87
N ALA A 173 10.05 -5.25 -9.95
CA ALA A 173 8.85 -6.08 -10.10
C ALA A 173 7.96 -5.63 -11.29
N ALA A 174 7.80 -4.33 -11.48
CA ALA A 174 7.01 -3.76 -12.57
C ALA A 174 7.64 -4.00 -13.97
N ASP A 175 8.97 -4.06 -14.06
CA ASP A 175 9.67 -4.41 -15.28
C ASP A 175 9.42 -5.88 -15.68
N MET A 176 9.14 -6.76 -14.71
CA MET A 176 8.77 -8.17 -14.93
C MET A 176 7.26 -8.33 -15.17
N ALA A 177 6.42 -7.61 -14.43
CA ALA A 177 4.97 -7.67 -14.53
C ALA A 177 4.34 -6.30 -14.23
N PRO A 178 4.08 -5.44 -15.23
CA PRO A 178 3.59 -4.08 -15.01
C PRO A 178 2.31 -4.00 -14.17
N ALA A 179 1.44 -5.01 -14.21
CA ALA A 179 0.21 -5.06 -13.44
C ALA A 179 0.44 -5.11 -11.91
N VAL A 180 1.66 -5.37 -11.42
CA VAL A 180 2.01 -5.33 -10.00
C VAL A 180 1.76 -3.95 -9.40
N LEU A 181 1.90 -2.88 -10.19
CA LEU A 181 1.69 -1.51 -9.74
C LEU A 181 0.24 -1.21 -9.33
N ASP A 182 -0.72 -1.95 -9.86
CA ASP A 182 -2.12 -1.84 -9.40
C ASP A 182 -2.27 -2.21 -7.91
N TYR A 183 -1.34 -3.01 -7.39
CA TYR A 183 -1.30 -3.49 -6.00
C TYR A 183 -0.41 -2.65 -5.08
N CYS A 184 0.34 -1.68 -5.62
CA CYS A 184 1.28 -0.85 -4.87
C CYS A 184 0.64 0.49 -4.46
N PHE A 185 0.71 0.84 -3.19
CA PHE A 185 0.34 2.14 -2.65
C PHE A 185 1.59 2.84 -2.10
N ALA A 186 1.75 4.12 -2.37
CA ALA A 186 2.78 4.92 -1.72
C ALA A 186 2.36 5.27 -0.29
N GLY A 187 3.16 4.93 0.71
CA GLY A 187 2.89 5.25 2.12
C GLY A 187 3.11 6.73 2.40
N HIS A 188 4.33 7.18 2.16
CA HIS A 188 4.69 8.61 2.28
C HIS A 188 5.85 8.94 1.33
N VAL A 189 6.12 10.23 1.14
CA VAL A 189 7.37 10.69 0.53
C VAL A 189 8.41 10.77 1.64
N SER A 190 9.39 9.86 1.64
CA SER A 190 10.48 9.89 2.62
C SER A 190 11.42 11.06 2.36
N ALA A 191 12.25 11.42 3.35
CA ALA A 191 13.30 12.42 3.19
C ALA A 191 14.58 11.86 2.54
N GLU A 192 14.57 10.58 2.14
CA GLU A 192 15.68 9.98 1.41
C GLU A 192 15.88 10.67 0.05
N PRO A 193 17.14 10.89 -0.38
CA PRO A 193 17.43 11.42 -1.70
C PRO A 193 16.84 10.53 -2.81
N GLY A 194 16.10 11.13 -3.75
CA GLY A 194 15.48 10.42 -4.87
C GLY A 194 14.12 9.78 -4.56
N ALA A 195 13.56 9.96 -3.35
CA ALA A 195 12.29 9.33 -2.97
C ALA A 195 11.11 9.81 -3.83
N GLU A 196 11.04 11.10 -4.13
CA GLU A 196 9.96 11.67 -4.93
C GLU A 196 10.08 11.23 -6.40
N GLU A 197 11.27 11.22 -6.94
CA GLU A 197 11.57 10.76 -8.30
C GLU A 197 11.21 9.28 -8.46
N CYS A 198 11.59 8.42 -7.51
CA CYS A 198 11.22 7.00 -7.53
C CYS A 198 9.70 6.80 -7.55
N LEU A 199 8.94 7.56 -6.75
CA LEU A 199 7.47 7.48 -6.78
C LEU A 199 6.88 7.96 -8.11
N GLN A 200 7.45 9.03 -8.69
CA GLN A 200 7.02 9.53 -10.01
C GLN A 200 7.28 8.52 -11.12
N GLU A 201 8.42 7.83 -11.12
CA GLU A 201 8.74 6.76 -12.08
C GLU A 201 7.74 5.60 -12.01
N LEU A 202 7.21 5.30 -10.81
CA LEU A 202 6.18 4.28 -10.59
C LEU A 202 4.76 4.79 -10.91
N GLY A 203 4.59 6.08 -11.20
CA GLY A 203 3.27 6.70 -11.35
C GLY A 203 2.45 6.72 -10.05
N LEU A 204 3.12 6.66 -8.89
CA LEU A 204 2.50 6.66 -7.59
C LEU A 204 2.58 8.04 -6.92
N THR A 205 1.53 8.39 -6.17
CA THR A 205 1.51 9.60 -5.34
C THR A 205 1.22 9.22 -3.90
N ALA A 206 2.07 9.67 -2.97
CA ALA A 206 1.89 9.43 -1.56
C ALA A 206 0.93 10.47 -0.94
N PRO A 207 0.07 10.06 0.03
CA PRO A 207 -0.81 10.98 0.74
C PRO A 207 -0.09 11.81 1.81
N LEU A 208 1.13 11.41 2.20
CA LEU A 208 1.87 11.99 3.31
C LEU A 208 3.28 12.44 2.90
N ARG A 209 3.74 13.50 3.55
CA ARG A 209 5.14 13.93 3.56
C ARG A 209 5.51 14.27 5.00
N LEU A 210 6.13 13.33 5.70
CA LEU A 210 6.44 13.43 7.14
C LEU A 210 7.91 13.76 7.41
N ASN A 211 8.74 13.83 6.37
CA ASN A 211 10.17 14.02 6.44
C ASN A 211 10.90 12.95 7.30
N ILE A 212 10.38 11.73 7.32
CA ILE A 212 11.05 10.59 7.95
C ILE A 212 12.24 10.23 7.06
N PRO A 213 13.47 10.16 7.63
CA PRO A 213 14.69 10.08 6.83
C PRO A 213 15.08 8.69 6.38
N ASP A 214 14.47 7.67 6.94
CA ASP A 214 14.71 6.27 6.58
C ASP A 214 13.44 5.61 6.06
N GLY A 215 13.62 4.56 5.28
CA GLY A 215 12.55 3.77 4.68
C GLY A 215 12.26 2.48 5.45
N ALA A 216 12.44 2.48 6.78
CA ALA A 216 12.28 1.27 7.59
C ALA A 216 10.82 0.83 7.77
N GLY A 217 9.84 1.60 7.26
CA GLY A 217 8.43 1.23 7.24
C GLY A 217 7.53 2.14 8.08
N GLU A 218 8.08 3.13 8.76
CA GLU A 218 7.33 4.07 9.60
C GLU A 218 6.28 4.84 8.80
N GLY A 219 6.62 5.26 7.57
CA GLY A 219 5.70 5.95 6.68
C GLY A 219 4.54 5.06 6.24
N ALA A 220 4.80 3.79 5.93
CA ALA A 220 3.76 2.80 5.62
C ALA A 220 2.86 2.55 6.84
N ALA A 221 3.44 2.41 8.03
CA ALA A 221 2.71 2.20 9.28
C ALA A 221 1.73 3.35 9.57
N VAL A 222 2.18 4.60 9.44
CA VAL A 222 1.31 5.78 9.61
C VAL A 222 0.23 5.84 8.53
N CYS A 223 0.57 5.48 7.28
CA CYS A 223 -0.38 5.47 6.18
C CYS A 223 -1.51 4.45 6.37
N PHE A 224 -1.30 3.38 7.12
CA PHE A 224 -2.38 2.45 7.49
C PHE A 224 -3.52 3.15 8.23
N THR A 225 -3.25 4.18 9.01
CA THR A 225 -4.29 4.99 9.69
C THR A 225 -5.16 5.72 8.67
N LEU A 226 -4.55 6.32 7.63
CA LEU A 226 -5.29 6.97 6.54
C LEU A 226 -6.09 5.96 5.73
N PHE A 227 -5.52 4.78 5.49
CA PHE A 227 -6.23 3.70 4.81
C PHE A 227 -7.49 3.29 5.59
N ASN A 228 -7.37 3.14 6.92
CA ASN A 228 -8.52 2.89 7.79
C ASN A 228 -9.55 4.03 7.74
N ALA A 229 -9.11 5.28 7.72
CA ALA A 229 -10.01 6.42 7.64
C ALA A 229 -10.84 6.42 6.33
N GLY A 230 -10.21 6.05 5.20
CA GLY A 230 -10.92 5.88 3.92
C GLY A 230 -11.98 4.77 3.98
N ILE A 231 -11.61 3.59 4.51
CA ILE A 231 -12.55 2.47 4.70
C ILE A 231 -13.67 2.86 5.68
N LYS A 232 -13.34 3.57 6.76
CA LYS A 232 -14.33 4.02 7.75
C LYS A 232 -15.35 4.96 7.12
N ALA A 233 -14.89 5.94 6.35
CA ALA A 233 -15.80 6.84 5.63
C ALA A 233 -16.71 6.05 4.66
N TYR A 234 -16.15 5.11 3.93
CA TYR A 234 -16.89 4.25 3.00
C TYR A 234 -17.98 3.42 3.68
N LYS A 235 -17.70 2.90 4.88
CA LYS A 235 -18.61 2.01 5.63
C LYS A 235 -19.67 2.75 6.42
N GLU A 236 -19.29 3.86 7.08
CA GLU A 236 -20.09 4.46 8.14
C GLU A 236 -20.84 5.72 7.71
N MET A 237 -20.42 6.36 6.61
CA MET A 237 -21.18 7.49 6.07
C MET A 237 -22.41 7.00 5.30
N GLU A 238 -23.54 7.67 5.55
CA GLU A 238 -24.78 7.42 4.83
C GLU A 238 -24.74 8.01 3.42
N THR A 239 -25.40 7.33 2.48
CA THR A 239 -25.72 7.91 1.17
C THR A 239 -26.90 8.88 1.26
N PHE A 240 -27.07 9.73 0.26
CA PHE A 240 -28.25 10.60 0.17
C PHE A 240 -29.57 9.82 0.21
N GLU A 241 -29.59 8.62 -0.38
CA GLU A 241 -30.75 7.72 -0.38
C GLU A 241 -31.02 7.16 1.02
N GLU A 242 -29.98 6.64 1.71
CA GLU A 242 -30.09 6.09 3.07
C GLU A 242 -30.57 7.15 4.08
N ALA A 243 -30.18 8.40 3.91
CA ALA A 243 -30.60 9.53 4.76
C ALA A 243 -31.94 10.17 4.34
N GLY A 244 -32.59 9.69 3.30
CA GLY A 244 -33.85 10.26 2.80
C GLY A 244 -33.73 11.67 2.23
N VAL A 245 -32.54 12.10 1.83
CA VAL A 245 -32.29 13.44 1.26
C VAL A 245 -32.53 13.41 -0.24
N HIS A 246 -33.46 14.24 -0.74
CA HIS A 246 -33.80 14.27 -2.18
C HIS A 246 -32.68 14.86 -3.04
N ALA A 247 -32.63 14.41 -4.30
CA ALA A 247 -31.55 14.63 -5.27
C ALA A 247 -31.20 16.10 -5.59
N GLU A 248 -32.00 17.06 -5.22
CA GLU A 248 -31.76 18.49 -5.48
C GLU A 248 -30.53 19.08 -4.73
N MET A 249 -29.99 18.38 -3.71
CA MET A 249 -28.76 18.75 -3.00
C MET A 249 -27.48 18.14 -3.58
N LYS A 250 -27.56 17.33 -4.64
CA LYS A 250 -26.38 16.65 -5.22
C LYS A 250 -25.39 17.54 -5.97
N GLU A 251 -25.69 18.80 -6.22
CA GLU A 251 -24.89 19.69 -7.09
C GLU A 251 -23.83 20.53 -6.39
N PHE A 252 -23.42 20.20 -5.16
CA PHE A 252 -22.24 20.82 -4.56
C PHE A 252 -20.95 20.12 -5.00
N SER A 253 -20.47 20.39 -6.22
CA SER A 253 -19.16 19.95 -6.65
C SER A 253 -18.06 20.92 -6.14
N LEU A 254 -16.89 20.37 -5.79
CA LEU A 254 -15.69 21.17 -5.46
C LEU A 254 -15.32 22.15 -6.60
N ALA A 255 -15.63 21.80 -7.85
CA ALA A 255 -15.43 22.65 -9.02
C ALA A 255 -16.31 23.91 -9.02
N GLU A 256 -17.49 23.87 -8.39
CA GLU A 256 -18.35 25.06 -8.25
C GLU A 256 -17.93 25.94 -7.07
N GLN A 257 -17.41 25.34 -6.00
CA GLN A 257 -16.84 26.09 -4.88
C GLN A 257 -15.58 26.87 -5.31
N SER A 258 -14.71 26.27 -6.14
CA SER A 258 -13.53 26.95 -6.68
C SER A 258 -13.87 28.10 -7.63
N LYS A 259 -14.98 28.02 -8.37
CA LYS A 259 -15.47 29.11 -9.23
C LYS A 259 -16.10 30.27 -8.45
N LYS A 260 -16.66 30.02 -7.27
CA LYS A 260 -17.21 31.08 -6.39
C LYS A 260 -16.12 31.77 -5.57
N GLY A 261 -15.07 31.06 -5.14
CA GLY A 261 -13.91 31.62 -4.43
C GLY A 261 -12.98 32.48 -5.30
N ALA A 262 -13.02 32.35 -6.61
CA ALA A 262 -12.22 33.15 -7.56
C ALA A 262 -12.88 34.46 -7.98
N LYS A 263 -14.07 34.80 -7.46
CA LYS A 263 -14.84 36.03 -7.75
C LYS A 263 -15.05 36.94 -6.53
N ALA A 264 -14.34 36.66 -5.41
CA ALA A 264 -14.35 37.50 -4.22
C ALA A 264 -13.05 38.27 -4.03
#